data_ecff47b550a4f0cf72a9002ee61011df
#
_entry.id   ecff47b550a4f0cf72a9002ee61011df
#
_cell.length_a   1.000
_cell.length_b   1.000
_cell.length_c   1.000
_cell.angle_alpha   90.00
_cell.angle_beta   90.00
_cell.angle_gamma   90.00
#
_symmetry.space_group_name_H-M   'P 1'
#
loop_
_entity.id
_entity.type
_entity.pdbx_description
1 polymer ?
#
loop_
_entity_poly.entity_id
_entity_poly.type
_entity_poly.pdbx_seq_one_letter_code
_entity_poly.pdbx_strand_id
1 'polypeptide(L)'
;MLFRSYWKARSLTAGRAGDEERAQARQLYERIAASTGFYEQLALEELGERVTPPPAPAPLTDAEKAAARANPGLQRALYAIAMGLRAEGVREWNYSTNLHQAGGMAERELLAAADLACQQQVWDRCINTSERTKTVIDAGQRFPMPFRSAVVERAQGVGLDPAYVYGLIRQESRFIMDARSGVGASGLMQVMPATARWTAKKIGLTGFTPSQINDRDTNITIGTAYLK
;
A
#
# COMPACT_ATOMS: atom_id res chain seq x y z
N MET A 1 2.41 0.89 21.45
CA MET A 1 1.78 1.88 22.33
C MET A 1 0.40 2.28 21.80
N LEU A 2 0.23 2.64 20.54
CA LEU A 2 -1.02 3.08 19.89
C LEU A 2 -2.19 2.09 20.02
N PHE A 3 -1.97 0.81 19.68
CA PHE A 3 -2.95 -0.27 19.87
C PHE A 3 -3.56 -0.31 21.28
N ARG A 4 -2.70 -0.28 22.30
CA ARG A 4 -3.16 -0.33 23.69
C ARG A 4 -4.00 0.90 24.08
N SER A 5 -3.60 2.09 23.61
CA SER A 5 -4.34 3.33 23.89
C SER A 5 -5.70 3.33 23.24
N TYR A 6 -5.79 2.91 21.96
CA TYR A 6 -7.05 2.80 21.26
C TYR A 6 -8.03 1.84 21.95
N TRP A 7 -7.61 0.61 22.21
CA TRP A 7 -8.48 -0.39 22.83
C TRP A 7 -8.83 -0.07 24.29
N LYS A 8 -7.94 0.61 25.01
CA LYS A 8 -8.27 1.15 26.34
C LYS A 8 -9.39 2.19 26.24
N ALA A 9 -9.32 3.12 25.28
CA ALA A 9 -10.37 4.10 25.07
C ALA A 9 -11.71 3.42 24.70
N ARG A 10 -11.67 2.46 23.77
CA ARG A 10 -12.84 1.65 23.41
C ARG A 10 -13.47 0.92 24.60
N SER A 11 -12.65 0.34 25.47
CA SER A 11 -13.16 -0.37 26.66
C SER A 11 -13.85 0.56 27.66
N LEU A 12 -13.38 1.81 27.79
CA LEU A 12 -13.99 2.81 28.66
C LEU A 12 -15.38 3.26 28.17
N THR A 13 -15.61 3.20 26.85
CA THR A 13 -16.89 3.59 26.24
C THR A 13 -17.79 2.39 25.93
N ALA A 14 -17.37 1.16 26.22
CA ALA A 14 -18.19 -0.03 26.06
C ALA A 14 -19.29 -0.11 27.14
N GLY A 15 -20.54 -0.11 26.71
CA GLY A 15 -21.70 -0.19 27.61
C GLY A 15 -22.20 1.19 28.07
N ARG A 16 -22.62 1.29 29.32
CA ARG A 16 -23.14 2.55 29.91
C ARG A 16 -22.01 3.35 30.56
N ALA A 17 -21.18 3.97 29.74
CA ALA A 17 -20.09 4.82 30.22
C ALA A 17 -20.63 6.10 30.88
N GLY A 18 -20.07 6.47 32.01
CA GLY A 18 -20.28 7.77 32.68
C GLY A 18 -19.51 8.89 31.95
N ASP A 19 -19.73 10.12 32.37
CA ASP A 19 -19.10 11.29 31.76
C ASP A 19 -17.58 11.30 31.96
N GLU A 20 -17.11 10.81 33.13
CA GLU A 20 -15.68 10.72 33.42
C GLU A 20 -14.98 9.69 32.52
N GLU A 21 -15.58 8.52 32.29
CA GLU A 21 -15.06 7.48 31.40
C GLU A 21 -15.03 7.96 29.94
N ARG A 22 -16.06 8.67 29.49
CA ARG A 22 -16.09 9.31 28.16
C ARG A 22 -15.00 10.36 28.00
N ALA A 23 -14.80 11.21 29.00
CA ALA A 23 -13.72 12.20 28.97
C ALA A 23 -12.34 11.56 28.92
N GLN A 24 -12.11 10.49 29.70
CA GLN A 24 -10.85 9.75 29.69
C GLN A 24 -10.61 9.05 28.33
N ALA A 25 -11.64 8.45 27.75
CA ALA A 25 -11.56 7.84 26.41
C ALA A 25 -11.21 8.88 25.36
N ARG A 26 -11.87 10.04 25.38
CA ARG A 26 -11.60 11.15 24.48
C ARG A 26 -10.14 11.62 24.55
N GLN A 27 -9.60 11.81 25.75
CA GLN A 27 -8.18 12.17 25.94
C GLN A 27 -7.21 11.13 25.37
N LEU A 28 -7.56 9.83 25.48
CA LEU A 28 -6.76 8.76 24.90
C LEU A 28 -6.77 8.82 23.37
N TYR A 29 -7.93 9.08 22.74
CA TYR A 29 -8.03 9.26 21.29
C TYR A 29 -7.26 10.50 20.82
N GLU A 30 -7.46 11.67 21.42
CA GLU A 30 -6.77 12.92 21.09
C GLU A 30 -5.24 12.76 21.15
N ARG A 31 -4.74 11.97 22.08
CA ARG A 31 -3.29 11.72 22.23
C ARG A 31 -2.70 10.86 21.13
N ILE A 32 -3.49 10.02 20.46
CA ILE A 32 -3.01 9.12 19.42
C ILE A 32 -3.52 9.49 18.02
N ALA A 33 -4.46 10.38 17.90
CA ALA A 33 -5.06 10.78 16.63
C ALA A 33 -4.02 11.35 15.66
N ALA A 34 -3.93 10.77 14.45
CA ALA A 34 -3.08 11.24 13.35
C ALA A 34 -3.58 10.68 12.01
N SER A 35 -3.15 11.28 10.90
CA SER A 35 -3.63 10.91 9.56
C SER A 35 -2.92 9.72 8.92
N THR A 36 -1.88 9.14 9.53
CA THR A 36 -0.98 8.21 8.83
C THR A 36 -0.99 6.77 9.32
N GLY A 37 -1.47 6.49 10.52
CA GLY A 37 -1.49 5.14 11.07
C GLY A 37 -2.92 4.60 11.25
N PHE A 38 -3.08 3.29 11.28
CA PHE A 38 -4.40 2.65 11.36
C PHE A 38 -5.16 3.04 12.64
N TYR A 39 -4.56 2.90 13.82
CA TYR A 39 -5.21 3.24 15.08
C TYR A 39 -5.33 4.75 15.30
N GLU A 40 -4.45 5.51 14.69
CA GLU A 40 -4.50 6.97 14.66
C GLU A 40 -5.71 7.47 13.86
N GLN A 41 -5.94 6.87 12.69
CA GLN A 41 -7.11 7.19 11.86
C GLN A 41 -8.42 6.76 12.53
N LEU A 42 -8.46 5.58 13.13
CA LEU A 42 -9.62 5.14 13.92
C LEU A 42 -9.88 6.08 15.09
N ALA A 43 -8.84 6.64 15.73
CA ALA A 43 -9.02 7.61 16.80
C ALA A 43 -9.62 8.94 16.28
N LEU A 44 -9.22 9.40 15.09
CA LEU A 44 -9.86 10.55 14.43
C LEU A 44 -11.36 10.30 14.19
N GLU A 45 -11.71 9.13 13.68
CA GLU A 45 -13.12 8.74 13.46
C GLU A 45 -13.92 8.74 14.78
N GLU A 46 -13.38 8.21 15.86
CA GLU A 46 -14.04 8.21 17.17
C GLU A 46 -14.19 9.64 17.76
N LEU A 47 -13.32 10.56 17.36
CA LEU A 47 -13.42 11.99 17.71
C LEU A 47 -14.40 12.75 16.81
N GLY A 48 -14.94 12.12 15.76
CA GLY A 48 -15.78 12.75 14.75
C GLY A 48 -14.99 13.61 13.75
N GLU A 49 -13.68 13.45 13.68
CA GLU A 49 -12.78 14.16 12.80
C GLU A 49 -12.58 13.40 11.47
N ARG A 50 -12.37 14.14 10.39
CA ARG A 50 -12.06 13.54 9.09
C ARG A 50 -10.58 13.29 8.96
N VAL A 51 -10.23 12.13 8.43
CA VAL A 51 -8.85 11.83 8.01
C VAL A 51 -8.51 12.71 6.81
N THR A 52 -7.61 13.67 7.00
CA THR A 52 -7.08 14.52 5.92
C THR A 52 -5.67 14.06 5.56
N PRO A 53 -5.36 13.89 4.28
CA PRO A 53 -3.98 13.61 3.87
C PRO A 53 -3.04 14.72 4.34
N PRO A 54 -1.80 14.39 4.72
CA PRO A 54 -0.81 15.41 5.03
C PRO A 54 -0.54 16.27 3.79
N PRO A 55 -0.08 17.52 3.96
CA PRO A 55 0.24 18.40 2.83
C PRO A 55 1.29 17.74 1.92
N ALA A 56 1.12 17.93 0.61
CA ALA A 56 2.08 17.43 -0.36
C ALA A 56 3.47 18.06 -0.12
N PRO A 57 4.55 17.27 -0.28
CA PRO A 57 5.90 17.80 -0.17
C PRO A 57 6.20 18.81 -1.29
N ALA A 58 7.19 19.66 -1.05
CA ALA A 58 7.73 20.49 -2.13
C ALA A 58 8.17 19.58 -3.31
N PRO A 59 7.87 19.97 -4.55
CA PRO A 59 8.27 19.19 -5.72
C PRO A 59 9.76 18.85 -5.73
N LEU A 60 10.10 17.69 -6.24
CA LEU A 60 11.49 17.31 -6.44
C LEU A 60 12.11 18.20 -7.53
N THR A 61 13.28 18.73 -7.24
CA THR A 61 14.08 19.48 -8.20
C THR A 61 14.65 18.55 -9.29
N ASP A 62 15.02 19.14 -10.42
CA ASP A 62 15.67 18.36 -11.50
C ASP A 62 17.02 17.77 -11.06
N ALA A 63 17.73 18.47 -10.18
CA ALA A 63 18.99 17.98 -9.60
C ALA A 63 18.76 16.73 -8.71
N GLU A 64 17.73 16.72 -7.85
CA GLU A 64 17.39 15.55 -7.03
C GLU A 64 16.98 14.33 -7.90
N LYS A 65 16.15 14.58 -8.91
CA LYS A 65 15.77 13.53 -9.88
C LYS A 65 16.96 13.02 -10.69
N ALA A 66 17.86 13.92 -11.12
CA ALA A 66 19.07 13.55 -11.83
C ALA A 66 20.02 12.73 -10.95
N ALA A 67 20.19 13.10 -9.69
CA ALA A 67 21.02 12.36 -8.73
C ALA A 67 20.49 10.93 -8.52
N ALA A 68 19.17 10.76 -8.35
CA ALA A 68 18.56 9.44 -8.24
C ALA A 68 18.78 8.61 -9.52
N ARG A 69 18.56 9.20 -10.70
CA ARG A 69 18.82 8.53 -11.99
C ARG A 69 20.30 8.17 -12.20
N ALA A 70 21.22 9.01 -11.73
CA ALA A 70 22.66 8.76 -11.85
C ALA A 70 23.20 7.76 -10.84
N ASN A 71 22.42 7.38 -9.81
CA ASN A 71 22.87 6.41 -8.80
C ASN A 71 23.03 5.01 -9.43
N PRO A 72 24.26 4.46 -9.52
CA PRO A 72 24.50 3.21 -10.24
C PRO A 72 23.85 2.00 -9.57
N GLY A 73 23.64 2.05 -8.26
CA GLY A 73 22.97 0.97 -7.52
C GLY A 73 21.48 0.93 -7.81
N LEU A 74 20.81 2.08 -7.84
CA LEU A 74 19.40 2.15 -8.23
C LEU A 74 19.19 1.69 -9.66
N GLN A 75 20.07 2.06 -10.59
CA GLN A 75 20.04 1.61 -11.97
C GLN A 75 20.19 0.08 -12.09
N ARG A 76 21.21 -0.50 -11.43
CA ARG A 76 21.40 -1.97 -11.41
C ARG A 76 20.18 -2.69 -10.84
N ALA A 77 19.61 -2.15 -9.76
CA ALA A 77 18.42 -2.71 -9.13
C ALA A 77 17.22 -2.76 -10.08
N LEU A 78 16.92 -1.64 -10.75
CA LEU A 78 15.82 -1.54 -11.71
C LEU A 78 16.07 -2.44 -12.93
N TYR A 79 17.29 -2.48 -13.42
CA TYR A 79 17.67 -3.35 -14.54
C TYR A 79 17.51 -4.84 -14.18
N ALA A 80 17.96 -5.25 -13.01
CA ALA A 80 17.77 -6.62 -12.53
C ALA A 80 16.28 -7.00 -12.42
N ILE A 81 15.46 -6.09 -11.87
CA ILE A 81 14.00 -6.30 -11.77
C ILE A 81 13.40 -6.45 -13.18
N ALA A 82 13.78 -5.59 -14.13
CA ALA A 82 13.28 -5.64 -15.51
C ALA A 82 13.67 -6.95 -16.22
N MET A 83 14.82 -7.53 -15.87
CA MET A 83 15.27 -8.84 -16.38
C MET A 83 14.63 -10.05 -15.68
N GLY A 84 13.69 -9.83 -14.75
CA GLY A 84 13.07 -10.92 -13.97
C GLY A 84 13.89 -11.37 -12.74
N LEU A 85 15.07 -10.79 -12.48
CA LEU A 85 15.89 -11.04 -11.29
C LEU A 85 15.41 -10.17 -10.12
N ARG A 86 14.12 -10.31 -9.79
CA ARG A 86 13.47 -9.42 -8.83
C ARG A 86 14.09 -9.47 -7.44
N ALA A 87 14.43 -10.66 -6.94
CA ALA A 87 15.00 -10.82 -5.60
C ALA A 87 16.35 -10.09 -5.48
N GLU A 88 17.19 -10.21 -6.49
CA GLU A 88 18.49 -9.55 -6.60
C GLU A 88 18.33 -8.04 -6.69
N GLY A 89 17.44 -7.58 -7.57
CA GLY A 89 17.16 -6.17 -7.74
C GLY A 89 16.60 -5.52 -6.46
N VAL A 90 15.73 -6.19 -5.74
CA VAL A 90 15.20 -5.69 -4.45
C VAL A 90 16.31 -5.59 -3.40
N ARG A 91 17.23 -6.57 -3.32
CA ARG A 91 18.39 -6.49 -2.41
C ARG A 91 19.31 -5.32 -2.76
N GLU A 92 19.63 -5.16 -4.04
CA GLU A 92 20.45 -4.04 -4.53
C GLU A 92 19.78 -2.68 -4.25
N TRP A 93 18.48 -2.56 -4.48
CA TRP A 93 17.71 -1.36 -4.16
C TRP A 93 17.78 -1.00 -2.68
N ASN A 94 17.51 -1.97 -1.82
CA ASN A 94 17.54 -1.77 -0.37
C ASN A 94 18.94 -1.37 0.13
N TYR A 95 19.99 -1.97 -0.43
CA TYR A 95 21.36 -1.60 -0.13
C TYR A 95 21.67 -0.17 -0.61
N SER A 96 21.34 0.16 -1.86
CA SER A 96 21.60 1.46 -2.48
C SER A 96 20.81 2.61 -1.87
N THR A 97 19.68 2.32 -1.22
CA THR A 97 18.91 3.29 -0.44
C THR A 97 19.29 3.29 1.05
N ASN A 98 20.42 2.68 1.40
CA ASN A 98 20.96 2.64 2.76
C ASN A 98 19.99 2.08 3.82
N LEU A 99 19.16 1.10 3.45
CA LEU A 99 18.23 0.49 4.40
C LEU A 99 18.94 -0.19 5.58
N HIS A 100 20.17 -0.66 5.38
CA HIS A 100 21.01 -1.34 6.37
C HIS A 100 21.73 -0.38 7.33
N GLN A 101 21.69 0.94 7.07
CA GLN A 101 22.39 1.94 7.89
C GLN A 101 21.41 2.65 8.83
N ALA A 102 21.83 2.90 10.06
CA ALA A 102 21.09 3.76 10.98
C ALA A 102 21.00 5.18 10.40
N GLY A 103 19.79 5.75 10.37
CA GLY A 103 19.50 7.04 9.72
C GLY A 103 19.24 6.94 8.22
N GLY A 104 19.79 5.96 7.53
CA GLY A 104 19.51 5.65 6.12
C GLY A 104 19.89 6.78 5.16
N MET A 105 19.17 6.89 4.06
CA MET A 105 19.18 8.02 3.13
C MET A 105 18.40 9.21 3.70
N ALA A 106 18.77 10.43 3.31
CA ALA A 106 17.99 11.63 3.63
C ALA A 106 16.57 11.53 2.99
N GLU A 107 15.57 12.17 3.62
CA GLU A 107 14.17 12.04 3.18
C GLU A 107 13.95 12.51 1.74
N ARG A 108 14.63 13.59 1.31
CA ARG A 108 14.55 14.07 -0.07
C ARG A 108 15.17 13.10 -1.06
N GLU A 109 16.25 12.42 -0.70
CA GLU A 109 16.88 11.38 -1.52
C GLU A 109 15.97 10.13 -1.60
N LEU A 110 15.31 9.75 -0.49
CA LEU A 110 14.32 8.67 -0.49
C LEU A 110 13.13 8.99 -1.40
N LEU A 111 12.61 10.22 -1.37
CA LEU A 111 11.53 10.65 -2.26
C LEU A 111 11.97 10.62 -3.73
N ALA A 112 13.21 11.05 -4.03
CA ALA A 112 13.74 11.01 -5.40
C ALA A 112 13.95 9.56 -5.90
N ALA A 113 14.44 8.66 -5.05
CA ALA A 113 14.54 7.25 -5.37
C ALA A 113 13.15 6.60 -5.55
N ALA A 114 12.19 6.94 -4.69
CA ALA A 114 10.81 6.48 -4.83
C ALA A 114 10.16 6.98 -6.13
N ASP A 115 10.35 8.25 -6.49
CA ASP A 115 9.89 8.83 -7.75
C ASP A 115 10.45 8.08 -8.96
N LEU A 116 11.75 7.75 -8.95
CA LEU A 116 12.38 6.95 -9.99
C LEU A 116 11.72 5.57 -10.11
N ALA A 117 11.46 4.89 -8.99
CA ALA A 117 10.77 3.60 -8.99
C ALA A 117 9.33 3.71 -9.50
N CYS A 118 8.60 4.75 -9.12
CA CYS A 118 7.25 5.04 -9.61
C CYS A 118 7.23 5.23 -11.14
N GLN A 119 8.16 6.02 -11.68
CA GLN A 119 8.31 6.26 -13.12
C GLN A 119 8.60 4.96 -13.89
N GLN A 120 9.34 4.05 -13.29
CA GLN A 120 9.64 2.72 -13.85
C GLN A 120 8.57 1.67 -13.52
N GLN A 121 7.46 2.08 -12.90
CA GLN A 121 6.35 1.21 -12.51
C GLN A 121 6.74 0.06 -11.56
N VAL A 122 7.82 0.23 -10.82
CA VAL A 122 8.25 -0.69 -9.76
C VAL A 122 7.58 -0.25 -8.45
N TRP A 123 6.26 -0.47 -8.39
CA TRP A 123 5.37 0.13 -7.40
C TRP A 123 5.72 -0.21 -5.95
N ASP A 124 6.10 -1.44 -5.68
CA ASP A 124 6.51 -1.86 -4.34
C ASP A 124 7.78 -1.13 -3.88
N ARG A 125 8.71 -0.82 -4.79
CA ARG A 125 9.90 -0.02 -4.44
C ARG A 125 9.55 1.45 -4.25
N CYS A 126 8.66 1.98 -5.09
CA CYS A 126 8.08 3.31 -4.92
C CYS A 126 7.46 3.46 -3.52
N ILE A 127 6.50 2.60 -3.17
CA ILE A 127 5.79 2.61 -1.89
C ILE A 127 6.76 2.44 -0.72
N ASN A 128 7.54 1.34 -0.73
CA ASN A 128 8.40 0.99 0.41
C ASN A 128 9.48 2.03 0.69
N THR A 129 10.00 2.69 -0.35
CA THR A 129 11.03 3.71 -0.20
C THR A 129 10.43 5.01 0.34
N SER A 130 9.28 5.43 -0.20
CA SER A 130 8.56 6.62 0.27
C SER A 130 8.04 6.46 1.71
N GLU A 131 7.63 5.26 2.12
CA GLU A 131 7.18 4.98 3.50
C GLU A 131 8.28 5.17 4.56
N ARG A 132 9.54 5.23 4.18
CA ARG A 132 10.66 5.44 5.09
C ARG A 132 10.81 6.90 5.53
N THR A 133 10.25 7.86 4.78
CA THR A 133 10.25 9.26 5.19
C THR A 133 9.29 9.46 6.37
N LYS A 134 9.68 10.28 7.35
CA LYS A 134 8.95 10.48 8.60
C LYS A 134 8.26 11.85 8.67
N THR A 135 8.97 12.88 8.25
CA THR A 135 8.50 14.26 8.34
C THR A 135 7.88 14.76 7.04
N VAL A 136 8.28 14.17 5.93
CA VAL A 136 7.81 14.54 4.59
C VAL A 136 7.06 13.37 3.97
N ILE A 137 5.76 13.52 3.71
CA ILE A 137 4.89 12.44 3.23
C ILE A 137 4.39 12.76 1.84
N ASP A 138 4.79 11.94 0.86
CA ASP A 138 4.23 11.98 -0.49
C ASP A 138 3.11 10.93 -0.61
N ALA A 139 1.86 11.39 -0.56
CA ALA A 139 0.71 10.52 -0.67
C ALA A 139 0.62 9.84 -2.06
N GLY A 140 1.06 10.52 -3.12
CA GLY A 140 1.06 9.95 -4.48
C GLY A 140 2.01 8.76 -4.62
N GLN A 141 3.19 8.84 -3.98
CA GLN A 141 4.14 7.73 -3.94
C GLN A 141 3.73 6.60 -3.01
N ARG A 142 3.10 6.93 -1.87
CA ARG A 142 2.67 5.92 -0.88
C ARG A 142 1.39 5.19 -1.29
N PHE A 143 0.51 5.87 -2.05
CA PHE A 143 -0.78 5.34 -2.49
C PHE A 143 -0.96 5.50 -4.01
N PRO A 144 -0.06 4.92 -4.83
CA PRO A 144 -0.19 4.99 -6.27
C PRO A 144 -1.46 4.26 -6.72
N MET A 145 -2.03 4.72 -7.83
CA MET A 145 -3.24 4.12 -8.42
C MET A 145 -2.97 3.60 -9.85
N PRO A 146 -2.09 2.60 -10.02
CA PRO A 146 -1.88 1.99 -11.33
C PRO A 146 -3.11 1.20 -11.78
N PHE A 147 -3.15 0.86 -13.08
CA PHE A 147 -4.22 0.04 -13.67
C PHE A 147 -5.62 0.64 -13.47
N ARG A 148 -5.75 1.97 -13.50
CA ARG A 148 -6.93 2.70 -13.05
C ARG A 148 -8.22 2.24 -13.74
N SER A 149 -8.23 2.09 -15.05
CA SER A 149 -9.40 1.62 -15.79
C SER A 149 -9.88 0.26 -15.28
N ALA A 150 -8.97 -0.72 -15.22
CA ALA A 150 -9.30 -2.08 -14.79
C ALA A 150 -9.85 -2.12 -13.36
N VAL A 151 -9.20 -1.40 -12.40
CA VAL A 151 -9.65 -1.40 -11.00
C VAL A 151 -11.00 -0.69 -10.85
N VAL A 152 -11.15 0.50 -11.44
CA VAL A 152 -12.38 1.31 -11.29
C VAL A 152 -13.58 0.61 -11.93
N GLU A 153 -13.43 0.14 -13.18
CA GLU A 153 -14.52 -0.54 -13.90
C GLU A 153 -14.98 -1.82 -13.16
N ARG A 154 -14.03 -2.63 -12.69
CA ARG A 154 -14.38 -3.87 -11.99
C ARG A 154 -14.98 -3.63 -10.61
N ALA A 155 -14.42 -2.70 -9.84
CA ALA A 155 -14.98 -2.33 -8.54
C ALA A 155 -16.41 -1.80 -8.68
N GLN A 156 -16.63 -0.83 -9.56
CA GLN A 156 -17.95 -0.25 -9.80
C GLN A 156 -18.95 -1.28 -10.35
N GLY A 157 -18.50 -2.14 -11.25
CA GLY A 157 -19.33 -3.21 -11.83
C GLY A 157 -19.90 -4.19 -10.81
N VAL A 158 -19.25 -4.35 -9.66
CA VAL A 158 -19.74 -5.19 -8.55
C VAL A 158 -20.26 -4.36 -7.35
N GLY A 159 -20.30 -3.02 -7.46
CA GLY A 159 -20.78 -2.12 -6.41
C GLY A 159 -19.80 -1.98 -5.23
N LEU A 160 -18.51 -2.08 -5.45
CA LEU A 160 -17.46 -1.79 -4.48
C LEU A 160 -16.87 -0.39 -4.72
N ASP A 161 -16.42 0.25 -3.63
CA ASP A 161 -15.61 1.45 -3.76
C ASP A 161 -14.23 1.10 -4.34
N PRO A 162 -13.79 1.74 -5.45
CA PRO A 162 -12.46 1.53 -5.99
C PRO A 162 -11.32 1.77 -4.98
N ALA A 163 -11.50 2.71 -4.05
CA ALA A 163 -10.48 2.97 -3.02
C ALA A 163 -10.25 1.75 -2.11
N TYR A 164 -11.32 1.01 -1.79
CA TYR A 164 -11.22 -0.24 -1.03
C TYR A 164 -10.42 -1.31 -1.80
N VAL A 165 -10.70 -1.46 -3.10
CA VAL A 165 -9.97 -2.42 -3.95
C VAL A 165 -8.49 -2.03 -4.07
N TYR A 166 -8.17 -0.74 -4.23
CA TYR A 166 -6.79 -0.25 -4.24
C TYR A 166 -6.07 -0.51 -2.91
N GLY A 167 -6.74 -0.26 -1.79
CA GLY A 167 -6.20 -0.55 -0.46
C GLY A 167 -5.84 -2.02 -0.29
N LEU A 168 -6.72 -2.92 -0.76
CA LEU A 168 -6.47 -4.36 -0.74
C LEU A 168 -5.26 -4.74 -1.61
N ILE A 169 -5.23 -4.35 -2.89
CA ILE A 169 -4.11 -4.66 -3.80
C ILE A 169 -2.79 -4.14 -3.23
N ARG A 170 -2.80 -2.92 -2.68
CA ARG A 170 -1.62 -2.34 -2.03
C ARG A 170 -1.14 -3.17 -0.84
N GLN A 171 -2.05 -3.67 -0.02
CA GLN A 171 -1.72 -4.49 1.14
C GLN A 171 -1.24 -5.89 0.73
N GLU A 172 -1.87 -6.51 -0.24
CA GLU A 172 -1.62 -7.89 -0.64
C GLU A 172 -0.34 -8.05 -1.48
N SER A 173 -0.09 -7.17 -2.43
CA SER A 173 1.01 -7.35 -3.39
C SER A 173 1.88 -6.11 -3.59
N ARG A 174 1.44 -4.93 -3.13
CA ARG A 174 2.03 -3.65 -3.53
C ARG A 174 2.16 -3.53 -5.05
N PHE A 175 1.14 -3.99 -5.75
CA PHE A 175 1.02 -3.98 -7.22
C PHE A 175 2.03 -4.87 -7.96
N ILE A 176 2.63 -5.86 -7.31
CA ILE A 176 3.43 -6.89 -7.98
C ILE A 176 2.46 -7.89 -8.65
N MET A 177 2.45 -7.92 -9.98
CA MET A 177 1.50 -8.73 -10.75
C MET A 177 1.68 -10.24 -10.56
N ASP A 178 2.92 -10.69 -10.41
CA ASP A 178 3.31 -12.08 -10.24
C ASP A 178 3.63 -12.45 -8.77
N ALA A 179 3.16 -11.63 -7.83
CA ALA A 179 3.33 -11.89 -6.41
C ALA A 179 2.77 -13.27 -6.04
N ARG A 180 3.54 -14.02 -5.26
CA ARG A 180 3.15 -15.35 -4.79
C ARG A 180 3.48 -15.52 -3.31
N SER A 181 2.50 -15.92 -2.53
CA SER A 181 2.72 -16.23 -1.12
C SER A 181 3.26 -17.64 -0.91
N GLY A 182 3.85 -17.89 0.26
CA GLY A 182 4.33 -19.23 0.62
C GLY A 182 3.24 -20.30 0.67
N VAL A 183 1.96 -19.91 0.77
CA VAL A 183 0.80 -20.82 0.75
C VAL A 183 0.07 -20.85 -0.59
N GLY A 184 0.61 -20.17 -1.62
CA GLY A 184 0.13 -20.24 -2.99
C GLY A 184 -0.90 -19.21 -3.42
N ALA A 185 -1.19 -18.19 -2.59
CA ALA A 185 -1.96 -17.03 -3.04
C ALA A 185 -1.18 -16.28 -4.13
N SER A 186 -1.86 -15.76 -5.15
CA SER A 186 -1.20 -15.28 -6.37
C SER A 186 -1.81 -14.01 -6.94
N GLY A 187 -0.96 -13.20 -7.56
CA GLY A 187 -1.33 -12.00 -8.29
C GLY A 187 -1.61 -10.80 -7.41
N LEU A 188 -2.13 -9.73 -8.02
CA LEU A 188 -2.37 -8.43 -7.39
C LEU A 188 -3.20 -8.51 -6.11
N MET A 189 -4.26 -9.29 -6.11
CA MET A 189 -5.21 -9.44 -4.99
C MET A 189 -4.97 -10.72 -4.17
N GLN A 190 -3.82 -11.40 -4.36
CA GLN A 190 -3.42 -12.61 -3.64
C GLN A 190 -4.54 -13.65 -3.52
N VAL A 191 -5.13 -14.00 -4.66
CA VAL A 191 -6.23 -14.95 -4.71
C VAL A 191 -5.68 -16.37 -4.65
N MET A 192 -6.28 -17.20 -3.78
CA MET A 192 -5.95 -18.63 -3.70
C MET A 192 -6.46 -19.37 -4.94
N PRO A 193 -5.72 -20.35 -5.50
CA PRO A 193 -6.12 -21.05 -6.70
C PRO A 193 -7.51 -21.75 -6.61
N ALA A 194 -7.87 -22.25 -5.46
CA ALA A 194 -9.19 -22.85 -5.22
C ALA A 194 -10.30 -21.78 -5.28
N THR A 195 -10.07 -20.65 -4.61
CA THR A 195 -10.97 -19.50 -4.63
C THR A 195 -11.13 -18.94 -6.05
N ALA A 196 -10.02 -18.83 -6.80
CA ALA A 196 -10.07 -18.36 -8.18
C ALA A 196 -10.97 -19.23 -9.07
N ARG A 197 -10.82 -20.56 -9.00
CA ARG A 197 -11.68 -21.50 -9.76
C ARG A 197 -13.14 -21.39 -9.35
N TRP A 198 -13.41 -21.32 -8.05
CA TRP A 198 -14.79 -21.22 -7.54
C TRP A 198 -15.45 -19.91 -7.98
N THR A 199 -14.74 -18.79 -7.80
CA THR A 199 -15.25 -17.46 -8.18
C THR A 199 -15.45 -17.36 -9.70
N ALA A 200 -14.46 -17.81 -10.51
CA ALA A 200 -14.59 -17.82 -11.96
C ALA A 200 -15.85 -18.56 -12.43
N LYS A 201 -16.13 -19.72 -11.83
CA LYS A 201 -17.37 -20.49 -12.11
C LYS A 201 -18.61 -19.68 -11.70
N LYS A 202 -18.59 -19.08 -10.52
CA LYS A 202 -19.73 -18.29 -9.98
C LYS A 202 -20.11 -17.10 -10.86
N ILE A 203 -19.11 -16.42 -11.43
CA ILE A 203 -19.32 -15.24 -12.30
C ILE A 203 -19.44 -15.57 -13.79
N GLY A 204 -19.45 -16.86 -14.16
CA GLY A 204 -19.55 -17.29 -15.55
C GLY A 204 -18.31 -16.97 -16.40
N LEU A 205 -17.14 -16.83 -15.80
CA LEU A 205 -15.88 -16.63 -16.51
C LEU A 205 -15.44 -17.96 -17.16
N THR A 206 -15.97 -18.19 -18.35
CA THR A 206 -15.68 -19.42 -19.14
C THR A 206 -14.25 -19.39 -19.67
N GLY A 207 -13.58 -20.53 -19.65
CA GLY A 207 -12.21 -20.68 -20.14
C GLY A 207 -11.12 -20.23 -19.16
N PHE A 208 -11.44 -19.86 -17.92
CA PHE A 208 -10.44 -19.59 -16.91
C PHE A 208 -9.56 -20.80 -16.62
N THR A 209 -8.26 -20.60 -16.70
CA THR A 209 -7.25 -21.60 -16.30
C THR A 209 -6.39 -21.05 -15.14
N PRO A 210 -5.86 -21.93 -14.27
CA PRO A 210 -5.03 -21.48 -13.13
C PRO A 210 -3.79 -20.68 -13.54
N SER A 211 -3.27 -20.85 -14.73
CA SER A 211 -2.13 -20.08 -15.27
C SER A 211 -2.45 -18.59 -15.47
N GLN A 212 -3.73 -18.25 -15.64
CA GLN A 212 -4.18 -16.87 -15.83
C GLN A 212 -4.34 -16.07 -14.51
N ILE A 213 -4.12 -16.73 -13.36
CA ILE A 213 -4.31 -16.07 -12.05
C ILE A 213 -3.39 -14.85 -11.84
N ASN A 214 -2.26 -14.79 -12.55
CA ASN A 214 -1.33 -13.66 -12.51
C ASN A 214 -1.58 -12.62 -13.63
N ASP A 215 -2.52 -12.90 -14.55
CA ASP A 215 -2.98 -11.91 -15.49
C ASP A 215 -3.71 -10.79 -14.74
N ARG A 216 -3.34 -9.54 -15.05
CA ARG A 216 -3.83 -8.36 -14.35
C ARG A 216 -5.36 -8.30 -14.31
N ASP A 217 -5.97 -8.36 -15.47
CA ASP A 217 -7.42 -8.13 -15.61
C ASP A 217 -8.22 -9.32 -15.06
N THR A 218 -7.71 -10.52 -15.23
CA THR A 218 -8.27 -11.75 -14.67
C THR A 218 -8.19 -11.73 -13.14
N ASN A 219 -7.05 -11.37 -12.56
CA ASN A 219 -6.86 -11.32 -11.11
C ASN A 219 -7.77 -10.28 -10.45
N ILE A 220 -7.84 -9.06 -11.03
CA ILE A 220 -8.72 -8.00 -10.53
C ILE A 220 -10.19 -8.42 -10.68
N THR A 221 -10.59 -9.03 -11.81
CA THR A 221 -11.96 -9.49 -12.04
C THR A 221 -12.38 -10.53 -10.99
N ILE A 222 -11.56 -11.55 -10.79
CA ILE A 222 -11.85 -12.62 -9.82
C ILE A 222 -11.79 -12.08 -8.38
N GLY A 223 -10.77 -11.29 -8.05
CA GLY A 223 -10.59 -10.76 -6.70
C GLY A 223 -11.74 -9.82 -6.30
N THR A 224 -12.14 -8.90 -7.15
CA THR A 224 -13.27 -7.99 -6.87
C THR A 224 -14.60 -8.73 -6.76
N ALA A 225 -14.82 -9.74 -7.61
CA ALA A 225 -16.03 -10.56 -7.53
C ALA A 225 -16.08 -11.45 -6.28
N TYR A 226 -14.93 -11.84 -5.75
CA TYR A 226 -14.85 -12.61 -4.49
C TYR A 226 -15.12 -11.72 -3.26
N LEU A 227 -14.70 -10.46 -3.31
CA LEU A 227 -14.91 -9.47 -2.23
C LEU A 227 -16.39 -9.08 -2.06
N LYS A 228 -17.20 -9.21 -3.11
CA LYS A 228 -18.63 -8.95 -3.12
C LYS A 228 -19.43 -10.14 -2.56
#